data_574559c1b499855431fa10e7f9cff34b
#
_entry.id   574559c1b499855431fa10e7f9cff34b
#
_cell.length_a   1.000
_cell.length_b   1.000
_cell.length_c   1.000
_cell.angle_alpha   90.00
_cell.angle_beta   90.00
_cell.angle_gamma   90.00
#
_symmetry.space_group_name_H-M   'P 1'
#
loop_
_entity.id
_entity.type
_entity.pdbx_description
1 polymer ?
#
loop_
_entity_poly.entity_id
_entity_poly.type
_entity_poly.pdbx_seq_one_letter_code
_entity_poly.pdbx_strand_id
1 'polypeptide(L)'
;MLYIVRSQYWFYFIAIFVALSLYFSNSIHAQEKTKLPNYVIEQYGEPPAIPTTQNLESIQSAVKVAFIDGVRQSNWGRDQTLALEEIANSKDPRYVWIISDLMRFSSGHQLDMELRDAASKLLQKKIPIENQWGVVTDHLIAWNIPAPPNYLEAKRTIFTTIIPGWDKIFVEGEIDWRHVSWGGVVIDDRKYDTTDERCNCIPAADNPEVSNVKDAAWLKDDDIVFGVEVNGEYRAYPRRIMEVREMVNDTLGGRDLGIPYCTLCGAAQAYFTDQMPEGVKRPILRTSGLLIRSNKVMYDINTYSVFDTFLGKAVTGPLAKKGIKLKQASVVTSTWGAWKKAHPKTTVLKEALALGRDFDFRNNRDSDGPIFPVGNVDPRLSVHEDIIGVITASGKPVAFQRSKAFLALKKGKEIAFENIRLRLAGDGIKAVDANGSDLGSHQAFWFAWSQFYPTTTLWNG
;
A
#
# COMPACT_ATOMS: atom_id res chain seq x y z
N MET A 1 -50.81 35.37 -45.22
CA MET A 1 -49.95 34.64 -46.16
C MET A 1 -48.91 33.90 -45.36
N LEU A 2 -49.17 32.63 -45.12
CA LEU A 2 -48.23 31.70 -44.36
C LEU A 2 -47.19 31.18 -45.35
N TYR A 3 -45.90 31.20 -44.95
CA TYR A 3 -44.91 30.39 -45.60
C TYR A 3 -44.28 29.40 -44.55
N ILE A 4 -44.54 28.13 -44.82
CA ILE A 4 -44.02 26.99 -44.18
C ILE A 4 -42.61 26.77 -44.72
N VAL A 5 -41.56 26.81 -43.85
CA VAL A 5 -40.25 26.31 -44.20
C VAL A 5 -40.06 24.94 -43.47
N ARG A 6 -40.11 23.90 -44.30
CA ARG A 6 -39.91 22.49 -43.88
C ARG A 6 -38.47 22.22 -43.52
N SER A 7 -38.33 21.53 -42.44
CA SER A 7 -37.12 20.92 -41.88
C SER A 7 -36.38 20.02 -42.89
N GLN A 8 -35.08 20.29 -43.10
CA GLN A 8 -34.11 19.36 -43.70
C GLN A 8 -32.94 19.02 -42.79
N TYR A 9 -33.01 19.36 -41.48
CA TYR A 9 -31.90 19.15 -40.55
C TYR A 9 -32.06 17.94 -39.60
N TRP A 10 -33.13 17.14 -39.74
CA TRP A 10 -33.38 16.00 -38.84
C TRP A 10 -32.64 14.70 -39.22
N PHE A 11 -32.17 14.57 -40.44
CA PHE A 11 -31.49 13.36 -40.90
C PHE A 11 -30.00 13.34 -40.61
N TYR A 12 -29.37 14.48 -40.36
CA TYR A 12 -27.95 14.52 -40.04
C TYR A 12 -27.63 14.24 -38.54
N PHE A 13 -28.57 14.50 -37.64
CA PHE A 13 -28.38 14.25 -36.20
C PHE A 13 -28.50 12.77 -35.84
N ILE A 14 -29.29 11.97 -36.53
CA ILE A 14 -29.45 10.54 -36.26
C ILE A 14 -28.26 9.75 -36.80
N ALA A 15 -27.65 10.15 -37.90
CA ALA A 15 -26.45 9.48 -38.45
C ALA A 15 -25.18 9.70 -37.58
N ILE A 16 -25.07 10.86 -36.94
CA ILE A 16 -23.93 11.15 -36.03
C ILE A 16 -24.10 10.41 -34.71
N PHE A 17 -25.30 10.22 -34.18
CA PHE A 17 -25.54 9.48 -32.96
C PHE A 17 -25.34 7.97 -33.12
N VAL A 18 -25.67 7.40 -34.28
CA VAL A 18 -25.43 5.98 -34.59
C VAL A 18 -23.95 5.73 -34.86
N ALA A 19 -23.21 6.65 -35.47
CA ALA A 19 -21.76 6.54 -35.65
C ALA A 19 -20.98 6.68 -34.33
N LEU A 20 -21.42 7.53 -33.42
CA LEU A 20 -20.81 7.65 -32.07
C LEU A 20 -21.14 6.47 -31.16
N SER A 21 -22.34 5.88 -31.27
CA SER A 21 -22.66 4.66 -30.50
C SER A 21 -21.93 3.41 -30.99
N LEU A 22 -21.55 3.35 -32.27
CA LEU A 22 -20.73 2.27 -32.84
C LEU A 22 -19.21 2.44 -32.52
N TYR A 23 -18.77 3.67 -32.23
CA TYR A 23 -17.39 3.91 -31.76
C TYR A 23 -17.20 3.62 -30.28
N PHE A 24 -18.25 3.68 -29.45
CA PHE A 24 -18.18 3.35 -28.02
C PHE A 24 -18.39 1.87 -27.70
N SER A 25 -18.86 1.05 -28.65
CA SER A 25 -19.11 -0.39 -28.41
C SER A 25 -17.95 -1.32 -28.79
N ASN A 26 -16.83 -0.81 -29.29
CA ASN A 26 -15.68 -1.63 -29.68
C ASN A 26 -14.38 -1.33 -28.90
N SER A 27 -14.49 -0.66 -27.74
CA SER A 27 -13.39 -0.63 -26.78
C SER A 27 -13.49 -1.79 -25.80
N ILE A 28 -13.64 -3.01 -26.29
CA ILE A 28 -13.05 -4.15 -25.61
C ILE A 28 -11.56 -3.93 -25.78
N HIS A 29 -10.95 -3.29 -24.79
CA HIS A 29 -9.51 -3.32 -24.65
C HIS A 29 -9.11 -4.79 -24.56
N ALA A 30 -8.73 -5.38 -25.68
CA ALA A 30 -7.79 -6.46 -25.68
C ALA A 30 -6.58 -5.90 -24.91
N GLN A 31 -6.44 -6.28 -23.65
CA GLN A 31 -5.29 -5.97 -22.83
C GLN A 31 -4.11 -6.54 -23.62
N GLU A 32 -3.37 -5.66 -24.32
CA GLU A 32 -2.10 -6.05 -24.91
C GLU A 32 -1.36 -6.82 -23.83
N LYS A 33 -1.03 -8.08 -24.11
CA LYS A 33 -0.19 -8.87 -23.21
C LYS A 33 1.14 -8.13 -23.13
N THR A 34 1.28 -7.25 -22.18
CA THR A 34 2.54 -6.59 -21.88
C THR A 34 3.51 -7.72 -21.57
N LYS A 35 4.49 -7.91 -22.45
CA LYS A 35 5.51 -8.95 -22.28
C LYS A 35 6.18 -8.73 -20.92
N LEU A 36 6.19 -9.75 -20.10
CA LEU A 36 6.84 -9.68 -18.79
C LEU A 36 8.33 -9.35 -19.00
N PRO A 37 8.94 -8.56 -18.11
CA PRO A 37 10.38 -8.32 -18.14
C PRO A 37 11.19 -9.62 -18.06
N ASN A 38 12.32 -9.69 -18.73
CA ASN A 38 13.14 -10.91 -18.77
C ASN A 38 13.54 -11.39 -17.37
N TYR A 39 13.89 -10.49 -16.45
CA TYR A 39 14.25 -10.85 -15.09
C TYR A 39 13.09 -11.52 -14.31
N VAL A 40 11.83 -11.21 -14.64
CA VAL A 40 10.67 -11.88 -14.06
C VAL A 40 10.58 -13.32 -14.57
N ILE A 41 10.78 -13.53 -15.88
CA ILE A 41 10.80 -14.86 -16.48
C ILE A 41 11.96 -15.71 -15.95
N GLU A 42 13.14 -15.10 -15.77
CA GLU A 42 14.31 -15.79 -15.19
C GLU A 42 14.04 -16.25 -13.74
N GLN A 43 13.37 -15.43 -12.95
CA GLN A 43 13.11 -15.73 -11.53
C GLN A 43 11.89 -16.64 -11.33
N TYR A 44 10.78 -16.39 -12.04
CA TYR A 44 9.49 -17.05 -11.80
C TYR A 44 9.13 -18.08 -12.90
N GLY A 45 9.78 -18.03 -14.05
CA GLY A 45 9.41 -18.78 -15.27
C GLY A 45 8.21 -18.17 -15.98
N GLU A 46 7.77 -18.83 -17.06
CA GLU A 46 6.60 -18.41 -17.82
C GLU A 46 5.30 -18.64 -17.02
N PRO A 47 4.34 -17.68 -17.09
CA PRO A 47 3.03 -17.87 -16.48
C PRO A 47 2.23 -18.96 -17.18
N PRO A 48 1.39 -19.72 -16.46
CA PRO A 48 0.48 -20.67 -17.06
C PRO A 48 -0.53 -19.95 -17.95
N ALA A 49 -0.96 -20.63 -19.03
CA ALA A 49 -1.95 -20.08 -19.94
C ALA A 49 -3.34 -20.02 -19.28
N ILE A 50 -4.08 -18.95 -19.56
CA ILE A 50 -5.49 -18.84 -19.15
C ILE A 50 -6.34 -19.53 -20.20
N PRO A 51 -7.17 -20.52 -19.83
CA PRO A 51 -8.04 -21.23 -20.77
C PRO A 51 -9.04 -20.28 -21.46
N THR A 52 -9.25 -20.47 -22.74
CA THR A 52 -10.21 -19.68 -23.54
C THR A 52 -11.64 -20.20 -23.45
N THR A 53 -11.81 -21.48 -23.14
CA THR A 53 -13.11 -22.16 -23.00
C THR A 53 -13.21 -22.81 -21.64
N GLN A 54 -14.27 -22.49 -20.89
CA GLN A 54 -14.53 -23.03 -19.56
C GLN A 54 -16.02 -23.21 -19.33
N ASN A 55 -16.39 -24.20 -18.51
CA ASN A 55 -17.70 -24.25 -17.90
C ASN A 55 -17.72 -23.28 -16.69
N LEU A 56 -17.93 -21.99 -16.95
CA LEU A 56 -17.90 -20.94 -15.95
C LEU A 56 -18.95 -21.16 -14.84
N GLU A 57 -20.12 -21.67 -15.16
CA GLU A 57 -21.20 -21.91 -14.21
C GLU A 57 -20.81 -22.96 -13.17
N SER A 58 -20.26 -24.09 -13.63
CA SER A 58 -19.77 -25.16 -12.75
C SER A 58 -18.66 -24.66 -11.82
N ILE A 59 -17.67 -23.96 -12.37
CA ILE A 59 -16.56 -23.44 -11.55
C ILE A 59 -17.04 -22.38 -10.56
N GLN A 60 -17.97 -21.49 -10.93
CA GLN A 60 -18.54 -20.51 -10.00
C GLN A 60 -19.34 -21.19 -8.88
N SER A 61 -20.08 -22.28 -9.20
CA SER A 61 -20.74 -23.11 -8.19
C SER A 61 -19.73 -23.73 -7.23
N ALA A 62 -18.63 -24.25 -7.73
CA ALA A 62 -17.54 -24.81 -6.93
C ALA A 62 -16.89 -23.74 -6.02
N VAL A 63 -16.62 -22.54 -6.56
CA VAL A 63 -16.12 -21.41 -5.76
C VAL A 63 -17.09 -21.05 -4.63
N LYS A 64 -18.39 -21.02 -4.92
CA LYS A 64 -19.41 -20.75 -3.90
C LYS A 64 -19.38 -21.82 -2.80
N VAL A 65 -19.36 -23.08 -3.14
CA VAL A 65 -19.33 -24.19 -2.17
C VAL A 65 -18.07 -24.14 -1.29
N ALA A 66 -16.88 -24.00 -1.92
CA ALA A 66 -15.62 -24.04 -1.19
C ALA A 66 -15.34 -22.75 -0.40
N PHE A 67 -15.37 -21.60 -1.07
CA PHE A 67 -14.82 -20.35 -0.52
C PHE A 67 -15.87 -19.38 0.04
N ILE A 68 -17.13 -19.56 -0.26
CA ILE A 68 -18.19 -18.72 0.28
C ILE A 68 -18.96 -19.49 1.38
N ASP A 69 -19.62 -20.57 1.04
CA ASP A 69 -20.44 -21.31 1.97
C ASP A 69 -19.58 -22.06 3.01
N GLY A 70 -18.48 -22.70 2.57
CA GLY A 70 -17.53 -23.39 3.44
C GLY A 70 -16.91 -22.46 4.48
N VAL A 71 -16.46 -21.26 4.05
CA VAL A 71 -15.88 -20.27 4.96
C VAL A 71 -16.91 -19.70 5.91
N ARG A 72 -18.13 -19.32 5.44
CA ARG A 72 -19.20 -18.80 6.29
C ARG A 72 -19.66 -19.79 7.34
N GLN A 73 -19.65 -21.07 7.01
CA GLN A 73 -20.04 -22.15 7.92
C GLN A 73 -18.89 -22.64 8.79
N SER A 74 -17.69 -22.10 8.58
CA SER A 74 -16.44 -22.58 9.22
C SER A 74 -16.30 -24.10 9.07
N ASN A 75 -16.69 -24.62 7.93
CA ASN A 75 -16.72 -26.05 7.63
C ASN A 75 -15.90 -26.34 6.36
N TRP A 76 -14.95 -27.25 6.50
CA TRP A 76 -14.18 -27.79 5.40
C TRP A 76 -14.28 -29.30 5.44
N GLY A 77 -15.10 -29.86 4.57
CA GLY A 77 -15.37 -31.28 4.48
C GLY A 77 -15.31 -31.77 3.03
N ARG A 78 -15.90 -32.94 2.80
CA ARG A 78 -15.86 -33.61 1.49
C ARG A 78 -16.38 -32.73 0.34
N ASP A 79 -17.44 -31.98 0.55
CA ASP A 79 -18.04 -31.17 -0.50
C ASP A 79 -17.11 -30.00 -0.89
N GLN A 80 -16.43 -29.38 0.07
CA GLN A 80 -15.44 -28.34 -0.16
C GLN A 80 -14.20 -28.89 -0.87
N THR A 81 -13.72 -30.09 -0.47
CA THR A 81 -12.61 -30.77 -1.14
C THR A 81 -12.95 -31.07 -2.60
N LEU A 82 -14.13 -31.64 -2.89
CA LEU A 82 -14.57 -31.92 -4.27
C LEU A 82 -14.72 -30.66 -5.10
N ALA A 83 -15.26 -29.59 -4.52
CA ALA A 83 -15.36 -28.29 -5.17
C ALA A 83 -13.97 -27.69 -5.49
N LEU A 84 -13.01 -27.81 -4.57
CA LEU A 84 -11.62 -27.37 -4.80
C LEU A 84 -10.95 -28.20 -5.91
N GLU A 85 -11.18 -29.50 -5.95
CA GLU A 85 -10.69 -30.37 -7.03
C GLU A 85 -11.26 -29.96 -8.40
N GLU A 86 -12.54 -29.61 -8.47
CA GLU A 86 -13.18 -29.12 -9.70
C GLU A 86 -12.54 -27.82 -10.18
N ILE A 87 -12.30 -26.85 -9.25
CA ILE A 87 -11.58 -25.62 -9.55
C ILE A 87 -10.17 -25.92 -10.07
N ALA A 88 -9.45 -26.82 -9.41
CA ALA A 88 -8.10 -27.23 -9.82
C ALA A 88 -8.07 -27.93 -11.19
N ASN A 89 -9.13 -28.65 -11.55
CA ASN A 89 -9.28 -29.32 -12.85
C ASN A 89 -9.57 -28.32 -13.99
N SER A 90 -10.04 -27.11 -13.69
CA SER A 90 -10.29 -26.06 -14.68
C SER A 90 -9.03 -25.60 -15.43
N LYS A 91 -7.85 -25.80 -14.84
CA LYS A 91 -6.53 -25.31 -15.31
C LYS A 91 -6.48 -23.78 -15.45
N ASP A 92 -7.36 -23.04 -14.77
CA ASP A 92 -7.40 -21.59 -14.81
C ASP A 92 -6.63 -20.99 -13.63
N PRO A 93 -5.44 -20.43 -13.86
CA PRO A 93 -4.58 -19.90 -12.79
C PRO A 93 -5.20 -18.70 -12.05
N ARG A 94 -6.23 -18.05 -12.60
CA ARG A 94 -6.89 -16.91 -11.96
C ARG A 94 -7.50 -17.26 -10.61
N TYR A 95 -8.01 -18.50 -10.46
CA TYR A 95 -8.62 -18.96 -9.22
C TYR A 95 -7.62 -19.15 -8.07
N VAL A 96 -6.34 -19.17 -8.37
CA VAL A 96 -5.30 -19.26 -7.34
C VAL A 96 -5.29 -18.03 -6.43
N TRP A 97 -5.81 -16.87 -6.88
CA TRP A 97 -6.00 -15.71 -6.00
C TRP A 97 -6.91 -16.01 -4.81
N ILE A 98 -8.04 -16.69 -5.05
CA ILE A 98 -8.98 -17.07 -3.98
C ILE A 98 -8.35 -18.11 -3.06
N ILE A 99 -7.62 -19.07 -3.64
CA ILE A 99 -6.87 -20.08 -2.88
C ILE A 99 -5.80 -19.39 -2.00
N SER A 100 -5.02 -18.47 -2.53
CA SER A 100 -4.01 -17.71 -1.80
C SER A 100 -4.62 -16.88 -0.65
N ASP A 101 -5.77 -16.25 -0.88
CA ASP A 101 -6.48 -15.51 0.16
C ASP A 101 -6.85 -16.41 1.34
N LEU A 102 -7.36 -17.61 1.09
CA LEU A 102 -7.70 -18.56 2.17
C LEU A 102 -6.43 -19.15 2.82
N MET A 103 -5.38 -19.44 2.06
CA MET A 103 -4.08 -19.90 2.59
C MET A 103 -3.50 -18.95 3.63
N ARG A 104 -3.75 -17.64 3.51
CA ARG A 104 -3.25 -16.64 4.46
C ARG A 104 -3.82 -16.81 5.86
N PHE A 105 -5.00 -17.44 5.98
CA PHE A 105 -5.70 -17.67 7.24
C PHE A 105 -5.70 -19.13 7.67
N SER A 106 -5.36 -20.05 6.78
CA SER A 106 -5.36 -21.47 7.12
C SER A 106 -4.20 -21.83 8.05
N SER A 107 -4.48 -22.73 9.00
CA SER A 107 -3.51 -23.29 9.94
C SER A 107 -3.74 -24.78 10.19
N GLY A 108 -4.58 -25.42 9.37
CA GLY A 108 -4.92 -26.83 9.49
C GLY A 108 -4.18 -27.67 8.47
N HIS A 109 -3.41 -28.67 8.91
CA HIS A 109 -2.53 -29.47 8.06
C HIS A 109 -3.21 -30.04 6.79
N GLN A 110 -4.44 -30.54 6.90
CA GLN A 110 -5.17 -31.10 5.76
C GLN A 110 -5.57 -29.99 4.77
N LEU A 111 -6.19 -28.91 5.26
CA LEU A 111 -6.59 -27.77 4.42
C LEU A 111 -5.39 -27.15 3.71
N ASP A 112 -4.28 -26.97 4.44
CA ASP A 112 -3.05 -26.43 3.88
C ASP A 112 -2.50 -27.27 2.74
N MET A 113 -2.55 -28.62 2.87
CA MET A 113 -2.15 -29.54 1.79
C MET A 113 -3.08 -29.44 0.59
N GLU A 114 -4.39 -29.48 0.78
CA GLU A 114 -5.36 -29.41 -0.30
C GLU A 114 -5.25 -28.10 -1.09
N LEU A 115 -5.16 -26.95 -0.40
CA LEU A 115 -4.96 -25.64 -1.04
C LEU A 115 -3.64 -25.56 -1.81
N ARG A 116 -2.54 -26.06 -1.24
CA ARG A 116 -1.23 -26.10 -1.89
C ARG A 116 -1.25 -26.97 -3.14
N ASP A 117 -1.86 -28.15 -3.08
CA ASP A 117 -1.90 -29.09 -4.18
C ASP A 117 -2.78 -28.54 -5.33
N ALA A 118 -3.90 -27.89 -5.01
CA ALA A 118 -4.72 -27.18 -5.98
C ALA A 118 -3.96 -26.02 -6.64
N ALA A 119 -3.27 -25.18 -5.84
CA ALA A 119 -2.44 -24.09 -6.36
C ALA A 119 -1.30 -24.62 -7.24
N SER A 120 -0.62 -25.69 -6.81
CA SER A 120 0.46 -26.34 -7.59
C SER A 120 -0.03 -26.79 -8.95
N LYS A 121 -1.22 -27.39 -9.02
CA LYS A 121 -1.85 -27.86 -10.26
C LYS A 121 -2.21 -26.71 -11.19
N LEU A 122 -2.81 -25.65 -10.65
CA LEU A 122 -3.24 -24.47 -11.43
C LEU A 122 -2.06 -23.65 -11.92
N LEU A 123 -1.01 -23.47 -11.10
CA LEU A 123 0.20 -22.74 -11.46
C LEU A 123 1.19 -23.60 -12.28
N GLN A 124 0.95 -24.91 -12.40
CA GLN A 124 1.85 -25.87 -13.04
C GLN A 124 3.27 -25.83 -12.43
N LYS A 125 3.32 -25.63 -11.10
CA LYS A 125 4.56 -25.52 -10.33
C LYS A 125 4.45 -26.28 -9.01
N LYS A 126 5.55 -26.89 -8.60
CA LYS A 126 5.65 -27.52 -7.29
C LYS A 126 5.77 -26.40 -6.23
N ILE A 127 4.77 -26.30 -5.36
CA ILE A 127 4.78 -25.35 -4.23
C ILE A 127 5.39 -26.06 -3.01
N PRO A 128 6.41 -25.45 -2.35
CA PRO A 128 7.00 -26.03 -1.15
C PRO A 128 6.00 -26.00 0.02
N ILE A 129 6.26 -26.81 1.05
CA ILE A 129 5.46 -26.79 2.28
C ILE A 129 5.75 -25.52 3.08
N GLU A 130 7.04 -25.17 3.16
CA GLU A 130 7.51 -23.97 3.85
C GLU A 130 7.11 -22.72 3.06
N ASN A 131 6.53 -21.76 3.77
CA ASN A 131 6.07 -20.49 3.19
C ASN A 131 5.21 -20.64 1.92
N GLN A 132 4.35 -21.67 1.86
CA GLN A 132 3.52 -21.95 0.69
C GLN A 132 2.70 -20.75 0.24
N TRP A 133 2.08 -20.01 1.17
CA TRP A 133 1.34 -18.79 0.88
C TRP A 133 2.21 -17.70 0.22
N GLY A 134 3.40 -17.45 0.77
CA GLY A 134 4.33 -16.46 0.22
C GLY A 134 4.73 -16.80 -1.22
N VAL A 135 5.13 -18.05 -1.44
CA VAL A 135 5.56 -18.53 -2.78
C VAL A 135 4.43 -18.42 -3.80
N VAL A 136 3.21 -18.85 -3.44
CA VAL A 136 2.04 -18.76 -4.32
C VAL A 136 1.72 -17.32 -4.67
N THR A 137 1.66 -16.45 -3.66
CA THR A 137 1.29 -15.04 -3.84
C THR A 137 2.34 -14.28 -4.64
N ASP A 138 3.63 -14.52 -4.41
CA ASP A 138 4.71 -13.92 -5.21
C ASP A 138 4.61 -14.25 -6.69
N HIS A 139 4.32 -15.50 -7.05
CA HIS A 139 4.09 -15.89 -8.44
C HIS A 139 2.91 -15.15 -9.06
N LEU A 140 1.78 -15.08 -8.32
CA LEU A 140 0.58 -14.37 -8.80
C LEU A 140 0.84 -12.90 -9.09
N ILE A 141 1.55 -12.22 -8.17
CA ILE A 141 1.91 -10.81 -8.31
C ILE A 141 2.92 -10.62 -9.46
N ALA A 142 3.99 -11.42 -9.48
CA ALA A 142 5.06 -11.33 -10.48
C ALA A 142 4.56 -11.53 -11.91
N TRP A 143 3.68 -12.48 -12.10
CA TRP A 143 3.04 -12.76 -13.39
C TRP A 143 1.86 -11.85 -13.72
N ASN A 144 1.43 -11.02 -12.78
CA ASN A 144 0.24 -10.18 -12.90
C ASN A 144 -0.99 -10.98 -13.36
N ILE A 145 -1.20 -12.15 -12.76
CA ILE A 145 -2.35 -13.01 -13.08
C ILE A 145 -3.64 -12.22 -12.84
N PRO A 146 -4.55 -12.10 -13.81
CA PRO A 146 -5.81 -11.36 -13.61
C PRO A 146 -6.70 -12.05 -12.57
N ALA A 147 -7.60 -11.28 -11.94
CA ALA A 147 -8.58 -11.84 -11.02
C ALA A 147 -9.59 -12.75 -11.75
N PRO A 148 -10.08 -13.81 -11.09
CA PRO A 148 -11.22 -14.57 -11.61
C PRO A 148 -12.52 -13.76 -11.52
N PRO A 149 -13.59 -14.16 -12.22
CA PRO A 149 -14.91 -13.59 -12.04
C PRO A 149 -15.36 -13.66 -10.56
N ASN A 150 -16.04 -12.63 -10.08
CA ASN A 150 -16.57 -12.51 -8.72
C ASN A 150 -15.49 -12.59 -7.59
N TYR A 151 -14.23 -12.30 -7.93
CA TYR A 151 -13.12 -12.35 -6.98
C TYR A 151 -13.34 -11.52 -5.71
N LEU A 152 -13.83 -10.28 -5.86
CA LEU A 152 -14.03 -9.39 -4.72
C LEU A 152 -15.05 -9.94 -3.72
N GLU A 153 -16.11 -10.61 -4.20
CA GLU A 153 -17.09 -11.25 -3.32
C GLU A 153 -16.45 -12.39 -2.51
N ALA A 154 -15.69 -13.26 -3.16
CA ALA A 154 -15.01 -14.37 -2.50
C ALA A 154 -13.99 -13.85 -1.47
N LYS A 155 -13.12 -12.90 -1.88
CA LYS A 155 -12.15 -12.29 -0.98
C LYS A 155 -12.81 -11.59 0.21
N ARG A 156 -13.83 -10.76 -0.03
CA ARG A 156 -14.58 -10.12 1.03
C ARG A 156 -15.15 -11.15 2.01
N THR A 157 -15.76 -12.23 1.50
CA THR A 157 -16.31 -13.27 2.35
C THR A 157 -15.24 -13.91 3.22
N ILE A 158 -14.10 -14.31 2.65
CA ILE A 158 -12.99 -14.90 3.40
C ILE A 158 -12.53 -13.95 4.50
N PHE A 159 -12.20 -12.71 4.14
CA PHE A 159 -11.59 -11.75 5.07
C PHE A 159 -12.57 -11.35 6.19
N THR A 160 -13.81 -10.98 5.85
CA THR A 160 -14.77 -10.46 6.83
C THR A 160 -15.41 -11.54 7.70
N THR A 161 -15.41 -12.81 7.26
CA THR A 161 -15.87 -13.94 8.07
C THR A 161 -14.80 -14.32 9.10
N ILE A 162 -13.54 -14.36 8.69
CA ILE A 162 -12.44 -14.83 9.55
C ILE A 162 -12.00 -13.72 10.51
N ILE A 163 -11.89 -12.49 10.04
CA ILE A 163 -11.49 -11.32 10.85
C ILE A 163 -12.61 -10.27 10.78
N PRO A 164 -13.38 -10.08 11.84
CA PRO A 164 -14.42 -9.07 11.88
C PRO A 164 -13.85 -7.64 11.81
N GLY A 165 -14.68 -6.69 11.35
CA GLY A 165 -14.36 -5.26 11.32
C GLY A 165 -14.02 -4.72 9.93
N TRP A 166 -13.82 -5.57 8.92
CA TRP A 166 -13.48 -5.12 7.56
C TRP A 166 -14.68 -4.98 6.61
N ASP A 167 -15.91 -5.25 7.07
CA ASP A 167 -17.10 -5.23 6.20
C ASP A 167 -17.28 -3.92 5.42
N LYS A 168 -16.90 -2.79 6.04
CA LYS A 168 -17.02 -1.46 5.45
C LYS A 168 -15.83 -1.06 4.57
N ILE A 169 -14.73 -1.81 4.65
CA ILE A 169 -13.49 -1.53 3.90
C ILE A 169 -13.49 -2.23 2.54
N PHE A 170 -13.95 -3.50 2.48
CA PHE A 170 -13.96 -4.28 1.25
C PHE A 170 -15.11 -3.84 0.34
N VAL A 171 -14.92 -2.72 -0.36
CA VAL A 171 -15.86 -2.15 -1.32
C VAL A 171 -15.16 -1.89 -2.65
N GLU A 172 -15.93 -1.74 -3.72
CA GLU A 172 -15.39 -1.36 -5.02
C GLU A 172 -14.67 -0.01 -4.97
N GLY A 173 -13.63 0.13 -5.80
CA GLY A 173 -12.83 1.34 -5.88
C GLY A 173 -11.63 1.18 -6.81
N GLU A 174 -10.69 2.12 -6.74
CA GLU A 174 -9.47 2.10 -7.55
C GLU A 174 -8.36 1.22 -6.98
N ILE A 175 -8.65 0.45 -5.92
CA ILE A 175 -7.70 -0.48 -5.30
C ILE A 175 -7.70 -1.81 -6.05
N ASP A 176 -6.52 -2.33 -6.32
CA ASP A 176 -6.37 -3.70 -6.81
C ASP A 176 -6.39 -4.68 -5.62
N TRP A 177 -7.54 -5.25 -5.35
CA TRP A 177 -7.73 -6.17 -4.23
C TRP A 177 -6.87 -7.44 -4.32
N ARG A 178 -6.34 -7.80 -5.49
CA ARG A 178 -5.41 -8.93 -5.65
C ARG A 178 -4.14 -8.71 -4.83
N HIS A 179 -3.68 -7.49 -4.76
CA HIS A 179 -2.46 -7.12 -4.06
C HIS A 179 -2.64 -6.86 -2.57
N VAL A 180 -3.87 -6.96 -2.06
CA VAL A 180 -4.18 -6.74 -0.65
C VAL A 180 -4.14 -8.05 0.12
N SER A 181 -3.39 -8.09 1.22
CA SER A 181 -3.27 -9.23 2.13
C SER A 181 -3.45 -8.82 3.59
N TRP A 182 -3.69 -9.80 4.46
CA TRP A 182 -3.74 -9.57 5.90
C TRP A 182 -2.33 -9.46 6.48
N GLY A 183 -2.06 -8.36 7.19
CA GLY A 183 -0.77 -8.09 7.83
C GLY A 183 -0.54 -8.79 9.18
N GLY A 184 -1.50 -9.58 9.67
CA GLY A 184 -1.36 -10.32 10.94
C GLY A 184 -2.01 -9.63 12.15
N VAL A 185 -2.62 -8.46 11.98
CA VAL A 185 -3.31 -7.72 13.05
C VAL A 185 -4.71 -7.29 12.57
N VAL A 186 -5.61 -7.01 13.50
CA VAL A 186 -6.96 -6.53 13.16
C VAL A 186 -6.95 -5.02 12.89
N ILE A 187 -8.07 -4.52 12.41
CA ILE A 187 -8.29 -3.09 12.18
C ILE A 187 -8.27 -2.30 13.50
N ASP A 188 -7.67 -1.10 13.49
CA ASP A 188 -7.81 -0.14 14.59
C ASP A 188 -9.07 0.70 14.40
N ASP A 189 -10.18 0.25 14.95
CA ASP A 189 -11.49 0.92 14.91
C ASP A 189 -11.81 1.72 16.18
N ARG A 190 -10.80 1.96 17.03
CA ARG A 190 -10.95 2.75 18.26
C ARG A 190 -11.35 4.19 17.94
N LYS A 191 -12.18 4.76 18.79
CA LYS A 191 -12.61 6.15 18.66
C LYS A 191 -11.41 7.10 18.66
N TYR A 192 -11.56 8.21 17.94
CA TYR A 192 -10.55 9.27 17.97
C TYR A 192 -10.35 9.80 19.39
N ASP A 193 -9.07 10.04 19.73
CA ASP A 193 -8.64 10.59 21.03
C ASP A 193 -9.06 9.74 22.24
N THR A 194 -9.16 8.43 22.05
CA THR A 194 -9.47 7.50 23.16
C THR A 194 -8.22 7.21 23.97
N THR A 195 -8.40 7.10 25.30
CA THR A 195 -7.37 6.64 26.23
C THR A 195 -7.37 5.11 26.37
N ASP A 196 -8.37 4.40 25.83
CA ASP A 196 -8.42 2.94 25.83
C ASP A 196 -7.60 2.38 24.67
N GLU A 197 -6.46 1.82 24.98
CA GLU A 197 -5.51 1.26 24.01
C GLU A 197 -5.62 -0.25 23.82
N ARG A 198 -6.58 -0.88 24.52
CA ARG A 198 -6.79 -2.33 24.42
C ARG A 198 -7.37 -2.69 23.06
N CYS A 199 -6.57 -3.30 22.23
CA CYS A 199 -7.02 -3.91 20.97
C CYS A 199 -6.02 -4.99 20.52
N ASN A 200 -6.46 -5.88 19.62
CA ASN A 200 -5.59 -6.80 18.89
C ASN A 200 -5.06 -6.14 17.60
N CYS A 201 -5.09 -4.81 17.54
CA CYS A 201 -4.68 -3.98 16.45
C CYS A 201 -3.30 -3.34 16.71
N ILE A 202 -2.82 -2.54 15.77
CA ILE A 202 -1.74 -1.58 15.98
C ILE A 202 -2.41 -0.23 16.28
N PRO A 203 -2.40 0.21 17.56
CA PRO A 203 -3.17 1.37 17.99
C PRO A 203 -2.52 2.67 17.55
N ALA A 204 -3.22 3.46 16.73
CA ALA A 204 -2.76 4.81 16.38
C ALA A 204 -2.67 5.70 17.63
N ALA A 205 -1.73 6.66 17.64
CA ALA A 205 -1.69 7.72 18.63
C ALA A 205 -2.39 8.96 18.08
N ASP A 206 -3.30 9.52 18.90
CA ASP A 206 -4.00 10.76 18.60
C ASP A 206 -3.56 11.87 19.56
N ASN A 207 -3.25 13.05 19.03
CA ASN A 207 -2.81 14.22 19.84
C ASN A 207 -1.77 13.85 20.90
N PRO A 208 -0.67 13.17 20.53
CA PRO A 208 0.27 12.62 21.50
C PRO A 208 0.93 13.71 22.33
N GLU A 209 1.29 13.38 23.56
CA GLU A 209 2.12 14.26 24.37
C GLU A 209 3.46 14.50 23.69
N VAL A 210 3.97 15.72 23.86
CA VAL A 210 5.29 16.12 23.37
C VAL A 210 6.12 16.73 24.49
N SER A 211 7.44 16.56 24.39
CA SER A 211 8.39 17.21 25.28
C SER A 211 9.35 18.11 24.47
N ASN A 212 9.98 19.03 25.16
CA ASN A 212 11.09 19.79 24.58
C ASN A 212 12.39 18.98 24.65
N VAL A 213 13.46 19.48 24.03
CA VAL A 213 14.77 18.81 23.98
C VAL A 213 15.34 18.51 25.37
N LYS A 214 15.12 19.41 26.37
CA LYS A 214 15.68 19.24 27.72
C LYS A 214 15.02 18.08 28.47
N ASP A 215 13.73 17.88 28.23
CA ASP A 215 12.94 16.85 28.91
C ASP A 215 12.95 15.51 28.17
N ALA A 216 13.72 15.42 27.08
CA ALA A 216 13.87 14.22 26.25
C ALA A 216 15.15 13.42 26.56
N ALA A 217 15.61 13.41 27.81
CA ALA A 217 16.82 12.69 28.23
C ALA A 217 16.72 11.15 28.08
N TRP A 218 15.53 10.62 27.88
CA TRP A 218 15.28 9.21 27.61
C TRP A 218 15.66 8.77 26.17
N LEU A 219 15.85 9.73 25.23
CA LEU A 219 16.39 9.47 23.90
C LEU A 219 17.90 9.63 23.87
N LYS A 220 18.59 8.67 23.29
CA LYS A 220 20.02 8.73 23.04
C LYS A 220 20.31 9.48 21.75
N ASP A 221 21.52 10.01 21.60
CA ASP A 221 21.90 10.76 20.41
C ASP A 221 21.89 9.93 19.12
N ASP A 222 22.09 8.61 19.22
CA ASP A 222 22.07 7.65 18.11
C ASP A 222 20.66 7.08 17.81
N ASP A 223 19.65 7.35 18.65
CA ASP A 223 18.28 6.94 18.37
C ASP A 223 17.78 7.60 17.08
N ILE A 224 17.12 6.83 16.24
CA ILE A 224 16.55 7.32 14.98
C ILE A 224 15.21 8.03 15.26
N VAL A 225 15.06 9.18 14.63
CA VAL A 225 13.83 9.98 14.64
C VAL A 225 13.38 10.30 13.22
N PHE A 226 12.09 10.46 13.04
CA PHE A 226 11.46 11.01 11.85
C PHE A 226 11.14 12.47 12.10
N GLY A 227 11.92 13.38 11.53
CA GLY A 227 11.79 14.81 11.69
C GLY A 227 10.80 15.39 10.69
N VAL A 228 9.87 16.21 11.18
CA VAL A 228 8.89 16.93 10.34
C VAL A 228 8.98 18.42 10.65
N GLU A 229 8.90 19.24 9.62
CA GLU A 229 8.85 20.70 9.70
C GLU A 229 7.56 21.21 9.06
N VAL A 230 6.82 22.02 9.79
CA VAL A 230 5.61 22.70 9.29
C VAL A 230 5.59 24.13 9.81
N ASN A 231 5.51 25.12 8.92
CA ASN A 231 5.43 26.54 9.24
C ASN A 231 6.52 27.05 10.22
N GLY A 232 7.75 26.47 10.12
CA GLY A 232 8.86 26.82 10.99
C GLY A 232 8.86 26.15 12.37
N GLU A 233 7.88 25.31 12.66
CA GLU A 233 7.88 24.42 13.81
C GLU A 233 8.43 23.05 13.44
N TYR A 234 9.22 22.47 14.35
CA TYR A 234 9.91 21.20 14.15
C TYR A 234 9.48 20.19 15.20
N ARG A 235 9.21 18.97 14.77
CA ARG A 235 8.90 17.84 15.68
C ARG A 235 9.59 16.57 15.24
N ALA A 236 10.14 15.86 16.22
CA ALA A 236 10.72 14.53 16.04
C ALA A 236 9.74 13.46 16.51
N TYR A 237 9.58 12.41 15.69
CA TYR A 237 8.80 11.20 15.99
C TYR A 237 9.80 10.05 16.13
N PRO A 238 10.12 9.60 17.35
CA PRO A 238 11.11 8.56 17.57
C PRO A 238 10.68 7.23 16.89
N ARG A 239 11.60 6.65 16.13
CA ARG A 239 11.33 5.39 15.42
C ARG A 239 10.77 4.30 16.33
N ARG A 240 11.35 4.13 17.53
CA ARG A 240 10.87 3.15 18.52
C ARG A 240 9.39 3.33 18.90
N ILE A 241 8.87 4.55 18.92
CA ILE A 241 7.45 4.83 19.14
C ILE A 241 6.65 4.55 17.87
N MET A 242 7.16 4.99 16.72
CA MET A 242 6.49 4.77 15.44
C MET A 242 6.42 3.29 15.04
N GLU A 243 7.35 2.43 15.48
CA GLU A 243 7.30 0.98 15.29
C GLU A 243 6.16 0.31 16.07
N VAL A 244 5.69 0.93 17.14
CA VAL A 244 4.56 0.46 17.95
C VAL A 244 3.23 1.01 17.47
N ARG A 245 3.20 2.31 17.11
CA ARG A 245 1.97 3.02 16.74
C ARG A 245 1.65 2.94 15.26
N GLU A 246 2.64 2.94 14.41
CA GLU A 246 2.54 2.93 12.95
C GLU A 246 1.61 4.02 12.34
N MET A 247 0.93 4.79 13.15
CA MET A 247 0.08 5.90 12.77
C MET A 247 -0.01 6.91 13.91
N VAL A 248 0.24 8.18 13.59
CA VAL A 248 0.06 9.30 14.51
C VAL A 248 -0.82 10.34 13.83
N ASN A 249 -1.88 10.81 14.50
CA ASN A 249 -2.63 12.00 14.13
C ASN A 249 -2.20 13.13 15.07
N ASP A 250 -1.60 14.19 14.54
CA ASP A 250 -0.97 15.25 15.31
C ASP A 250 -1.25 16.63 14.71
N THR A 251 -1.00 17.69 15.48
CA THR A 251 -1.04 19.08 15.01
C THR A 251 0.35 19.69 15.18
N LEU A 252 0.91 20.22 14.10
CA LEU A 252 2.23 20.85 14.07
C LEU A 252 2.18 22.13 13.21
N GLY A 253 2.69 23.24 13.73
CA GLY A 253 2.70 24.52 13.03
C GLY A 253 1.28 24.99 12.63
N GLY A 254 0.29 24.68 13.46
CA GLY A 254 -1.11 25.02 13.22
C GLY A 254 -1.77 24.18 12.10
N ARG A 255 -1.17 23.05 11.69
CA ARG A 255 -1.67 22.16 10.62
C ARG A 255 -1.91 20.77 11.17
N ASP A 256 -3.00 20.14 10.78
CA ASP A 256 -3.30 18.77 11.14
C ASP A 256 -2.61 17.78 10.20
N LEU A 257 -1.95 16.79 10.78
CA LEU A 257 -1.15 15.77 10.09
C LEU A 257 -1.63 14.36 10.44
N GLY A 258 -1.57 13.47 9.46
CA GLY A 258 -1.55 12.04 9.65
C GLY A 258 -0.16 11.52 9.27
N ILE A 259 0.49 10.79 10.19
CA ILE A 259 1.88 10.36 10.02
C ILE A 259 1.94 8.83 10.09
N PRO A 260 1.77 8.14 8.95
CA PRO A 260 1.96 6.70 8.87
C PRO A 260 3.45 6.34 8.88
N TYR A 261 3.77 5.21 9.51
CA TYR A 261 5.04 4.54 9.38
C TYR A 261 4.82 3.08 8.98
N CYS A 262 5.38 2.68 7.84
CA CYS A 262 5.42 1.28 7.42
C CYS A 262 6.78 0.69 7.82
N THR A 263 6.80 -0.12 8.87
CA THR A 263 8.02 -0.80 9.35
C THR A 263 8.62 -1.70 8.28
N LEU A 264 7.76 -2.38 7.51
CA LEU A 264 8.15 -3.30 6.44
C LEU A 264 8.83 -2.57 5.25
N CYS A 265 8.47 -1.32 5.01
CA CYS A 265 8.96 -0.51 3.89
C CYS A 265 10.09 0.46 4.30
N GLY A 266 10.40 0.57 5.60
CA GLY A 266 11.30 1.59 6.12
C GLY A 266 10.83 3.02 5.84
N ALA A 267 9.50 3.23 5.66
CA ALA A 267 8.93 4.48 5.15
C ALA A 267 8.04 5.17 6.19
N ALA A 268 8.46 6.33 6.66
CA ALA A 268 7.62 7.28 7.38
C ALA A 268 7.20 8.42 6.45
N GLN A 269 5.92 8.75 6.46
CA GLN A 269 5.34 9.81 5.64
C GLN A 269 4.53 10.75 6.53
N ALA A 270 4.29 11.98 6.09
CA ALA A 270 3.45 12.95 6.79
C ALA A 270 2.50 13.59 5.79
N TYR A 271 1.21 13.52 6.08
CA TYR A 271 0.16 14.01 5.21
C TYR A 271 -0.67 15.08 5.89
N PHE A 272 -0.89 16.22 5.23
CA PHE A 272 -1.83 17.22 5.69
C PHE A 272 -3.26 16.68 5.59
N THR A 273 -3.95 16.56 6.71
CA THR A 273 -5.34 16.09 6.78
C THR A 273 -6.36 17.21 6.82
N ASP A 274 -5.93 18.44 7.06
CA ASP A 274 -6.76 19.66 7.11
C ASP A 274 -6.95 20.35 5.75
N GLN A 275 -6.23 19.92 4.69
CA GLN A 275 -6.37 20.49 3.35
C GLN A 275 -7.49 19.78 2.56
N MET A 276 -8.71 19.87 3.05
CA MET A 276 -9.87 19.24 2.43
C MET A 276 -10.69 20.25 1.62
N PRO A 277 -11.37 19.80 0.53
CA PRO A 277 -12.37 20.62 -0.14
C PRO A 277 -13.49 21.01 0.81
N GLU A 278 -14.20 22.11 0.48
CA GLU A 278 -15.35 22.58 1.25
C GLU A 278 -16.38 21.45 1.49
N GLY A 279 -16.89 21.35 2.72
CA GLY A 279 -17.85 20.34 3.13
C GLY A 279 -17.27 18.92 3.31
N VAL A 280 -15.96 18.74 3.16
CA VAL A 280 -15.28 17.48 3.47
C VAL A 280 -14.59 17.59 4.83
N LYS A 281 -15.01 16.76 5.78
CA LYS A 281 -14.33 16.67 7.08
C LYS A 281 -12.91 16.10 6.90
N ARG A 282 -11.98 16.57 7.74
CA ARG A 282 -10.63 16.01 7.75
C ARG A 282 -10.66 14.52 8.08
N PRO A 283 -9.89 13.67 7.37
CA PRO A 283 -9.77 12.27 7.73
C PRO A 283 -8.96 12.10 9.03
N ILE A 284 -9.41 11.16 9.85
CA ILE A 284 -8.66 10.63 10.99
C ILE A 284 -8.13 9.28 10.59
N LEU A 285 -6.82 9.19 10.42
CA LEU A 285 -6.19 8.02 9.83
C LEU A 285 -5.93 6.92 10.86
N ARG A 286 -6.15 5.68 10.45
CA ARG A 286 -5.98 4.47 11.26
C ARG A 286 -5.26 3.38 10.48
N THR A 287 -4.72 2.42 11.20
CA THR A 287 -4.19 1.18 10.64
C THR A 287 -5.32 0.21 10.33
N SER A 288 -5.38 -0.31 9.13
CA SER A 288 -6.41 -1.27 8.72
C SER A 288 -6.09 -2.72 9.08
N GLY A 289 -4.84 -3.02 9.39
CA GLY A 289 -4.35 -4.40 9.50
C GLY A 289 -4.08 -5.07 8.15
N LEU A 290 -4.34 -4.36 7.05
CA LEU A 290 -4.11 -4.82 5.69
C LEU A 290 -2.82 -4.25 5.10
N LEU A 291 -2.26 -4.97 4.14
CA LEU A 291 -1.07 -4.59 3.37
C LEU A 291 -1.39 -4.63 1.87
N ILE A 292 -0.81 -3.69 1.11
CA ILE A 292 -0.70 -3.77 -0.35
C ILE A 292 0.76 -4.07 -0.66
N ARG A 293 1.07 -5.25 -1.19
CA ARG A 293 2.44 -5.64 -1.56
C ARG A 293 3.46 -5.30 -0.46
N SER A 294 3.23 -5.74 0.77
CA SER A 294 4.06 -5.43 1.95
C SER A 294 3.97 -3.99 2.47
N ASN A 295 3.26 -3.07 1.82
CA ASN A 295 3.05 -1.73 2.36
C ASN A 295 1.74 -1.64 3.14
N LYS A 296 1.77 -1.01 4.31
CA LYS A 296 0.57 -0.82 5.12
C LYS A 296 -0.54 -0.07 4.38
N VAL A 297 -1.78 -0.44 4.66
CA VAL A 297 -2.99 0.24 4.19
C VAL A 297 -3.59 1.03 5.34
N MET A 298 -3.75 2.32 5.16
CA MET A 298 -4.46 3.18 6.13
C MET A 298 -5.89 3.44 5.69
N TYR A 299 -6.75 3.85 6.62
CA TYR A 299 -8.12 4.22 6.32
C TYR A 299 -8.59 5.38 7.22
N ASP A 300 -9.64 6.07 6.80
CA ASP A 300 -10.32 7.08 7.63
C ASP A 300 -11.41 6.44 8.49
N ILE A 301 -11.32 6.59 9.81
CA ILE A 301 -12.29 6.00 10.75
C ILE A 301 -13.71 6.53 10.58
N ASN A 302 -13.88 7.76 10.10
CA ASN A 302 -15.20 8.39 9.96
C ASN A 302 -15.98 7.88 8.75
N THR A 303 -15.28 7.61 7.63
CA THR A 303 -15.91 7.26 6.35
C THR A 303 -15.59 5.84 5.89
N TYR A 304 -14.67 5.16 6.56
CA TYR A 304 -14.09 3.88 6.15
C TYR A 304 -13.46 3.92 4.74
N SER A 305 -13.14 5.11 4.24
CA SER A 305 -12.40 5.26 2.99
C SER A 305 -10.98 4.75 3.17
N VAL A 306 -10.57 3.83 2.30
CA VAL A 306 -9.21 3.28 2.28
C VAL A 306 -8.30 4.21 1.52
N PHE A 307 -7.10 4.41 2.03
CA PHE A 307 -6.04 5.15 1.37
C PHE A 307 -4.88 4.21 1.00
N ASP A 308 -4.37 4.38 -0.22
CA ASP A 308 -3.02 3.93 -0.54
C ASP A 308 -2.05 4.81 0.25
N THR A 309 -1.35 4.19 1.20
CA THR A 309 -0.49 4.94 2.13
C THR A 309 0.70 5.57 1.42
N PHE A 310 1.26 4.91 0.37
CA PHE A 310 2.39 5.47 -0.37
C PHE A 310 2.01 6.66 -1.24
N LEU A 311 0.81 6.62 -1.83
CA LEU A 311 0.32 7.68 -2.72
C LEU A 311 -0.41 8.80 -1.96
N GLY A 312 -0.83 8.57 -0.71
CA GLY A 312 -1.71 9.47 0.03
C GLY A 312 -3.10 9.64 -0.62
N LYS A 313 -3.50 8.71 -1.49
CA LYS A 313 -4.74 8.78 -2.29
C LYS A 313 -5.81 7.90 -1.68
N ALA A 314 -7.00 8.44 -1.49
CA ALA A 314 -8.18 7.63 -1.20
C ALA A 314 -8.53 6.76 -2.42
N VAL A 315 -8.63 5.45 -2.22
CA VAL A 315 -8.83 4.46 -3.30
C VAL A 315 -10.16 3.72 -3.20
N THR A 316 -10.85 3.79 -2.04
CA THR A 316 -12.23 3.31 -1.88
C THR A 316 -13.06 4.27 -1.03
N GLY A 317 -14.37 4.06 -1.01
CA GLY A 317 -15.29 4.75 -0.12
C GLY A 317 -15.61 6.20 -0.51
N PRO A 318 -16.27 6.95 0.39
CA PRO A 318 -16.73 8.30 0.09
C PRO A 318 -15.63 9.30 -0.28
N LEU A 319 -14.45 9.20 0.32
CA LEU A 319 -13.35 10.12 0.02
C LEU A 319 -12.71 9.83 -1.34
N ALA A 320 -12.66 8.57 -1.78
CA ALA A 320 -12.23 8.22 -3.14
C ALA A 320 -13.19 8.77 -4.20
N LYS A 321 -14.51 8.68 -3.99
CA LYS A 321 -15.52 9.28 -4.88
C LYS A 321 -15.37 10.78 -5.02
N LYS A 322 -14.76 11.46 -4.04
CA LYS A 322 -14.42 12.89 -4.06
C LYS A 322 -13.01 13.17 -4.58
N GLY A 323 -12.28 12.16 -5.02
CA GLY A 323 -10.92 12.30 -5.55
C GLY A 323 -9.89 12.77 -4.52
N ILE A 324 -10.08 12.47 -3.24
CA ILE A 324 -9.19 12.99 -2.19
C ILE A 324 -7.80 12.37 -2.32
N LYS A 325 -6.82 13.27 -2.43
CA LYS A 325 -5.39 12.97 -2.32
C LYS A 325 -4.76 13.93 -1.32
N LEU A 326 -4.13 13.38 -0.30
CA LEU A 326 -3.49 14.14 0.76
C LEU A 326 -2.16 14.73 0.25
N LYS A 327 -1.90 16.00 0.57
CA LYS A 327 -0.60 16.61 0.29
C LYS A 327 0.42 16.13 1.33
N GLN A 328 1.60 15.75 0.87
CA GLN A 328 2.68 15.27 1.72
C GLN A 328 3.59 16.42 2.16
N ALA A 329 4.02 16.41 3.43
CA ALA A 329 5.17 17.14 3.93
C ALA A 329 6.40 16.21 3.95
N SER A 330 7.61 16.77 3.86
CA SER A 330 8.83 15.97 3.97
C SER A 330 8.99 15.37 5.36
N VAL A 331 9.42 14.11 5.37
CA VAL A 331 9.87 13.41 6.59
C VAL A 331 11.36 13.11 6.45
N VAL A 332 12.14 13.57 7.40
CA VAL A 332 13.59 13.43 7.44
C VAL A 332 13.97 12.35 8.44
N THR A 333 14.53 11.24 7.98
CA THR A 333 15.11 10.23 8.86
C THR A 333 16.50 10.68 9.30
N SER A 334 16.66 10.93 10.61
CA SER A 334 17.89 11.45 11.22
C SER A 334 18.15 10.79 12.56
N THR A 335 19.39 10.86 13.06
CA THR A 335 19.66 10.60 14.47
C THR A 335 19.12 11.74 15.34
N TRP A 336 18.70 11.43 16.57
CA TRP A 336 18.20 12.45 17.50
C TRP A 336 19.24 13.53 17.77
N GLY A 337 20.51 13.14 17.98
CA GLY A 337 21.61 14.09 18.22
C GLY A 337 21.80 15.08 17.09
N ALA A 338 21.79 14.61 15.85
CA ALA A 338 21.92 15.47 14.67
C ALA A 338 20.67 16.34 14.45
N TRP A 339 19.47 15.79 14.64
CA TRP A 339 18.22 16.50 14.49
C TRP A 339 18.09 17.67 15.49
N LYS A 340 18.25 17.40 16.81
CA LYS A 340 18.15 18.43 17.84
C LYS A 340 19.22 19.51 17.72
N LYS A 341 20.41 19.17 17.21
CA LYS A 341 21.47 20.13 16.93
C LYS A 341 21.10 21.07 15.78
N ALA A 342 20.49 20.53 14.72
CA ALA A 342 20.02 21.32 13.58
C ALA A 342 18.77 22.16 13.94
N HIS A 343 17.92 21.64 14.84
CA HIS A 343 16.65 22.24 15.24
C HIS A 343 16.52 22.33 16.76
N PRO A 344 17.24 23.29 17.44
CA PRO A 344 17.30 23.34 18.90
C PRO A 344 15.96 23.60 19.61
N LYS A 345 14.97 24.13 18.87
CA LYS A 345 13.59 24.35 19.34
C LYS A 345 12.62 23.23 19.00
N THR A 346 13.12 22.10 18.47
CA THR A 346 12.25 20.96 18.14
C THR A 346 11.55 20.43 19.37
N THR A 347 10.31 20.01 19.20
CA THR A 347 9.63 19.13 20.16
C THR A 347 9.84 17.67 19.75
N VAL A 348 9.58 16.76 20.68
CA VAL A 348 9.66 15.32 20.41
C VAL A 348 8.44 14.64 21.01
N LEU A 349 7.87 13.73 20.23
CA LEU A 349 6.76 12.89 20.68
C LEU A 349 7.22 12.05 21.87
N LYS A 350 6.44 12.13 22.96
CA LYS A 350 6.68 11.43 24.21
C LYS A 350 5.57 10.41 24.41
N GLU A 351 5.94 9.19 24.71
CA GLU A 351 4.99 8.15 25.00
C GLU A 351 5.57 7.11 25.96
N ALA A 352 4.79 6.73 26.97
CA ALA A 352 5.06 5.56 27.77
C ALA A 352 4.61 4.33 26.96
N LEU A 353 5.57 3.57 26.42
CA LEU A 353 5.27 2.37 25.63
C LEU A 353 4.83 1.22 26.53
N ALA A 354 3.59 1.28 27.01
CA ALA A 354 2.99 0.21 27.81
C ALA A 354 2.62 -1.05 27.00
N LEU A 355 2.78 -1.01 25.66
CA LEU A 355 2.29 -2.04 24.75
C LEU A 355 3.26 -3.20 24.50
N GLY A 356 4.46 -3.18 25.10
CA GLY A 356 5.39 -4.31 25.04
C GLY A 356 5.92 -4.70 23.65
N ARG A 357 5.79 -3.80 22.67
CA ARG A 357 6.24 -4.01 21.29
C ARG A 357 7.55 -3.30 20.97
N ASP A 358 8.45 -3.25 21.92
CA ASP A 358 9.76 -2.61 21.75
C ASP A 358 10.72 -3.60 21.04
N PHE A 359 10.46 -3.86 19.75
CA PHE A 359 11.28 -4.76 18.95
C PHE A 359 11.70 -4.12 17.62
N ASP A 360 12.95 -4.34 17.25
CA ASP A 360 13.47 -3.93 15.94
C ASP A 360 13.15 -4.99 14.89
N PHE A 361 12.12 -4.76 14.13
CA PHE A 361 11.74 -5.61 12.99
C PHE A 361 12.82 -5.73 11.91
N ARG A 362 13.85 -4.91 11.95
CA ARG A 362 14.87 -4.89 10.90
C ARG A 362 16.05 -5.80 11.16
N ASN A 363 16.16 -6.36 12.37
CA ASN A 363 17.19 -7.35 12.63
C ASN A 363 16.99 -8.55 11.70
N ASN A 364 17.95 -8.77 10.79
CA ASN A 364 18.01 -9.85 9.79
C ASN A 364 17.05 -9.77 8.59
N ARG A 365 16.26 -8.71 8.41
CA ARG A 365 15.36 -8.59 7.24
C ARG A 365 16.07 -8.37 5.92
N ASP A 366 17.21 -7.67 5.97
CA ASP A 366 17.91 -7.25 4.76
C ASP A 366 18.57 -8.43 4.02
N SER A 367 18.80 -9.56 4.71
CA SER A 367 19.35 -10.77 4.11
C SER A 367 18.32 -11.64 3.41
N ASP A 368 17.05 -11.60 3.84
CA ASP A 368 16.03 -12.58 3.45
C ASP A 368 14.98 -12.01 2.46
N GLY A 369 15.11 -10.74 2.09
CA GLY A 369 14.15 -10.04 1.22
C GLY A 369 12.89 -9.58 1.95
N PRO A 370 11.84 -9.15 1.22
CA PRO A 370 10.58 -8.69 1.81
C PRO A 370 9.89 -9.79 2.60
N ILE A 371 9.37 -9.46 3.80
CA ILE A 371 8.68 -10.44 4.66
C ILE A 371 7.34 -10.88 4.07
N PHE A 372 6.64 -9.97 3.39
CA PHE A 372 5.39 -10.25 2.71
C PHE A 372 5.60 -10.32 1.20
N PRO A 373 4.77 -11.09 0.48
CA PRO A 373 4.87 -11.21 -0.97
C PRO A 373 4.76 -9.87 -1.68
N VAL A 374 5.68 -9.62 -2.58
CA VAL A 374 5.74 -8.41 -3.41
C VAL A 374 5.85 -8.72 -4.90
N GLY A 375 6.05 -9.99 -5.24
CA GLY A 375 6.37 -10.42 -6.58
C GLY A 375 7.80 -10.03 -6.97
N ASN A 376 7.97 -9.56 -8.19
CA ASN A 376 9.25 -9.10 -8.68
C ASN A 376 9.67 -7.77 -8.05
N VAL A 377 10.95 -7.64 -7.74
CA VAL A 377 11.59 -6.40 -7.30
C VAL A 377 12.38 -5.80 -8.45
N ASP A 378 12.31 -4.49 -8.62
CA ASP A 378 13.11 -3.76 -9.61
C ASP A 378 14.63 -3.98 -9.37
N PRO A 379 15.38 -4.54 -10.34
CA PRO A 379 16.75 -4.96 -10.12
C PRO A 379 17.79 -3.81 -10.16
N ARG A 380 17.35 -2.56 -10.36
CA ARG A 380 18.28 -1.41 -10.47
C ARG A 380 19.04 -1.13 -9.17
N LEU A 381 18.49 -1.46 -8.00
CA LEU A 381 19.14 -1.37 -6.70
C LEU A 381 18.88 -2.64 -5.88
N SER A 382 19.64 -2.80 -4.79
CA SER A 382 19.38 -3.85 -3.81
C SER A 382 17.98 -3.69 -3.17
N VAL A 383 17.36 -4.79 -2.78
CA VAL A 383 15.97 -4.84 -2.28
C VAL A 383 15.70 -3.80 -1.19
N HIS A 384 16.55 -3.75 -0.19
CA HIS A 384 16.44 -2.84 0.95
C HIS A 384 17.41 -1.64 0.89
N GLU A 385 17.88 -1.26 -0.32
CA GLU A 385 18.62 -0.01 -0.46
C GLU A 385 17.76 1.16 -0.01
N ASP A 386 18.27 1.97 0.89
CA ASP A 386 17.62 3.21 1.33
C ASP A 386 17.64 4.25 0.21
N ILE A 387 16.48 4.75 -0.16
CA ILE A 387 16.34 5.87 -1.12
C ILE A 387 15.63 7.06 -0.49
N ILE A 388 15.86 8.24 -1.04
CA ILE A 388 15.01 9.42 -0.82
C ILE A 388 14.09 9.54 -2.01
N GLY A 389 12.79 9.33 -1.78
CA GLY A 389 11.74 9.40 -2.79
C GLY A 389 11.08 10.77 -2.83
N VAL A 390 10.83 11.28 -4.04
CA VAL A 390 10.22 12.58 -4.30
C VAL A 390 9.29 12.50 -5.50
N ILE A 391 8.13 13.13 -5.41
CA ILE A 391 7.27 13.38 -6.57
C ILE A 391 7.44 14.84 -6.98
N THR A 392 7.88 15.07 -8.20
CA THR A 392 8.02 16.44 -8.74
C THR A 392 6.68 17.14 -8.87
N ALA A 393 6.67 18.45 -9.04
CA ALA A 393 5.46 19.23 -9.31
C ALA A 393 4.69 18.76 -10.56
N SER A 394 5.40 18.16 -11.54
CA SER A 394 4.79 17.55 -12.73
C SER A 394 4.27 16.12 -12.51
N GLY A 395 4.38 15.58 -11.28
CA GLY A 395 3.94 14.21 -10.95
C GLY A 395 4.96 13.13 -11.29
N LYS A 396 6.19 13.49 -11.73
CA LYS A 396 7.23 12.53 -12.04
C LYS A 396 7.88 11.99 -10.76
N PRO A 397 7.93 10.65 -10.54
CA PRO A 397 8.63 10.07 -9.41
C PRO A 397 10.15 10.05 -9.65
N VAL A 398 10.89 10.44 -8.62
CA VAL A 398 12.36 10.46 -8.62
C VAL A 398 12.85 9.83 -7.32
N ALA A 399 13.85 8.98 -7.42
CA ALA A 399 14.52 8.37 -6.28
C ALA A 399 16.00 8.71 -6.28
N PHE A 400 16.53 9.01 -5.12
CA PHE A 400 17.95 9.25 -4.89
C PHE A 400 18.51 8.16 -3.98
N GLN A 401 19.56 7.45 -4.39
CA GLN A 401 20.25 6.50 -3.52
C GLN A 401 20.81 7.25 -2.30
N ARG A 402 20.24 6.98 -1.09
CA ARG A 402 20.51 7.79 0.11
C ARG A 402 21.98 7.83 0.48
N SER A 403 22.65 6.70 0.45
CA SER A 403 24.07 6.58 0.83
C SER A 403 24.96 7.48 -0.04
N LYS A 404 24.78 7.45 -1.36
CA LYS A 404 25.53 8.29 -2.30
C LYS A 404 25.18 9.77 -2.17
N ALA A 405 23.89 10.08 -2.06
CA ALA A 405 23.44 11.46 -1.90
C ALA A 405 24.00 12.07 -0.60
N PHE A 406 23.93 11.34 0.51
CA PHE A 406 24.45 11.78 1.79
C PHE A 406 25.98 12.09 1.72
N LEU A 407 26.76 11.17 1.15
CA LEU A 407 28.21 11.35 1.02
C LEU A 407 28.57 12.54 0.13
N ALA A 408 27.81 12.77 -0.95
CA ALA A 408 28.03 13.95 -1.83
C ALA A 408 27.72 15.27 -1.09
N LEU A 409 26.57 15.33 -0.39
CA LEU A 409 26.18 16.52 0.39
C LEU A 409 27.15 16.82 1.53
N LYS A 410 27.64 15.77 2.24
CA LYS A 410 28.67 15.93 3.29
C LYS A 410 30.01 16.50 2.77
N LYS A 411 30.34 16.24 1.51
CA LYS A 411 31.51 16.81 0.82
C LYS A 411 31.24 18.21 0.26
N GLY A 412 30.08 18.80 0.55
CA GLY A 412 29.71 20.13 0.06
C GLY A 412 29.28 20.16 -1.42
N LYS A 413 29.05 19.00 -2.05
CA LYS A 413 28.52 18.97 -3.42
C LYS A 413 27.03 19.31 -3.44
N GLU A 414 26.64 20.20 -4.34
CA GLU A 414 25.23 20.42 -4.65
C GLU A 414 24.67 19.25 -5.43
N ILE A 415 23.49 18.79 -5.06
CA ILE A 415 22.73 17.80 -5.81
C ILE A 415 21.48 18.48 -6.35
N ALA A 416 21.46 18.68 -7.66
CA ALA A 416 20.30 19.17 -8.42
C ALA A 416 20.02 18.17 -9.55
N PHE A 417 18.80 17.59 -9.54
CA PHE A 417 18.38 16.58 -10.51
C PHE A 417 16.87 16.65 -10.70
N GLU A 418 16.39 16.69 -11.94
CA GLU A 418 14.94 16.75 -12.26
C GLU A 418 14.20 17.91 -11.55
N ASN A 419 14.85 19.09 -11.46
CA ASN A 419 14.36 20.27 -10.73
C ASN A 419 14.19 20.07 -9.20
N ILE A 420 14.81 19.03 -8.65
CA ILE A 420 14.86 18.75 -7.22
C ILE A 420 16.25 19.12 -6.72
N ARG A 421 16.33 19.82 -5.60
CA ARG A 421 17.56 20.04 -4.84
C ARG A 421 17.52 19.28 -3.54
N LEU A 422 18.59 18.53 -3.23
CA LEU A 422 18.71 17.87 -1.92
C LEU A 422 19.48 18.74 -0.95
N ARG A 423 19.05 18.72 0.32
CA ARG A 423 19.70 19.41 1.43
C ARG A 423 19.81 18.49 2.63
N LEU A 424 20.86 18.67 3.44
CA LEU A 424 20.96 18.02 4.74
C LEU A 424 20.01 18.71 5.73
N ALA A 425 19.34 17.91 6.55
CA ALA A 425 18.60 18.31 7.72
C ALA A 425 18.96 17.36 8.87
N GLY A 426 19.79 17.82 9.81
CA GLY A 426 20.52 16.91 10.69
C GLY A 426 21.53 16.06 9.90
N ASP A 427 21.44 14.75 10.03
CA ASP A 427 22.15 13.76 9.20
C ASP A 427 21.20 13.02 8.24
N GLY A 428 19.97 13.52 8.10
CA GLY A 428 19.03 13.11 7.07
C GLY A 428 19.02 14.03 5.86
N ILE A 429 18.17 13.73 4.89
CA ILE A 429 18.08 14.44 3.60
C ILE A 429 16.64 14.92 3.39
N LYS A 430 16.48 16.16 2.98
CA LYS A 430 15.23 16.78 2.56
C LYS A 430 15.33 17.21 1.10
N ALA A 431 14.27 17.04 0.33
CA ALA A 431 14.18 17.54 -1.04
C ALA A 431 13.36 18.81 -1.11
N VAL A 432 13.88 19.79 -1.86
CA VAL A 432 13.23 21.08 -2.09
C VAL A 432 13.26 21.42 -3.59
N ASP A 433 12.38 22.31 -4.02
CA ASP A 433 12.40 22.90 -5.34
C ASP A 433 13.51 23.96 -5.53
N ALA A 434 13.56 24.58 -6.68
CA ALA A 434 14.54 25.65 -6.98
C ALA A 434 14.39 26.86 -6.04
N ASN A 435 13.19 27.13 -5.51
CA ASN A 435 12.89 28.23 -4.62
C ASN A 435 13.08 27.88 -3.13
N GLY A 436 13.44 26.62 -2.83
CA GLY A 436 13.59 26.11 -1.48
C GLY A 436 12.29 25.61 -0.82
N SER A 437 11.19 25.51 -1.59
CA SER A 437 9.91 24.98 -1.08
C SER A 437 9.98 23.46 -0.93
N ASP A 438 9.33 22.95 0.12
CA ASP A 438 9.26 21.52 0.42
C ASP A 438 8.52 20.74 -0.67
N LEU A 439 9.13 19.65 -1.16
CA LEU A 439 8.56 18.76 -2.16
C LEU A 439 7.89 17.50 -1.58
N GLY A 440 7.83 17.36 -0.25
CA GLY A 440 7.20 16.20 0.37
C GLY A 440 8.01 14.91 0.21
N SER A 441 9.32 14.96 0.46
CA SER A 441 10.22 13.81 0.34
C SER A 441 10.17 12.89 1.57
N HIS A 442 10.49 11.61 1.39
CA HIS A 442 10.70 10.67 2.48
C HIS A 442 11.69 9.58 2.11
N GLN A 443 12.25 8.94 3.14
CA GLN A 443 13.07 7.74 2.96
C GLN A 443 12.18 6.51 2.85
N ALA A 444 12.58 5.56 2.00
CA ALA A 444 11.95 4.24 1.90
C ALA A 444 12.98 3.21 1.41
N PHE A 445 12.65 1.93 1.57
CA PHE A 445 13.38 0.88 0.87
C PHE A 445 13.06 0.88 -0.62
N TRP A 446 14.04 0.52 -1.44
CA TRP A 446 13.92 0.50 -2.89
C TRP A 446 12.77 -0.39 -3.39
N PHE A 447 12.63 -1.60 -2.84
CA PHE A 447 11.55 -2.48 -3.26
C PHE A 447 10.17 -1.85 -3.03
N ALA A 448 9.99 -1.14 -1.93
CA ALA A 448 8.72 -0.49 -1.61
C ALA A 448 8.45 0.69 -2.56
N TRP A 449 9.43 1.59 -2.73
CA TRP A 449 9.29 2.73 -3.63
C TRP A 449 9.03 2.31 -5.08
N SER A 450 9.85 1.41 -5.63
CA SER A 450 9.79 1.03 -7.04
C SER A 450 8.48 0.33 -7.44
N GLN A 451 7.80 -0.32 -6.51
CA GLN A 451 6.50 -0.95 -6.77
C GLN A 451 5.35 0.05 -6.95
N PHE A 452 5.36 1.14 -6.16
CA PHE A 452 4.35 2.19 -6.27
C PHE A 452 4.69 3.19 -7.38
N TYR A 453 5.97 3.30 -7.73
CA TYR A 453 6.49 4.18 -8.75
C TYR A 453 7.40 3.45 -9.75
N PRO A 454 6.86 2.52 -10.55
CA PRO A 454 7.68 1.70 -11.46
C PRO A 454 8.40 2.51 -12.55
N THR A 455 7.89 3.71 -12.87
CA THR A 455 8.50 4.63 -13.85
C THR A 455 9.49 5.60 -13.21
N THR A 456 9.88 5.38 -11.94
CA THR A 456 10.76 6.29 -11.22
C THR A 456 12.10 6.48 -11.92
N THR A 457 12.52 7.74 -12.03
CA THR A 457 13.88 8.08 -12.45
C THR A 457 14.80 7.94 -11.26
N LEU A 458 15.89 7.20 -11.44
CA LEU A 458 16.86 6.94 -10.39
C LEU A 458 18.10 7.83 -10.57
N TRP A 459 18.43 8.61 -9.53
CA TRP A 459 19.72 9.25 -9.40
C TRP A 459 20.68 8.33 -8.64
N ASN A 460 21.79 7.99 -9.22
CA ASN A 460 22.76 7.05 -8.65
C ASN A 460 24.19 7.63 -8.54
N GLY A 461 24.33 8.97 -8.54
CA GLY A 461 25.61 9.69 -8.37
C GLY A 461 26.21 10.23 -9.63
#